data_beecbdb506a730b7a26ffab43e01bf8a
#
_entry.id   beecbdb506a730b7a26ffab43e01bf8a
#
_cell.length_a   1.000
_cell.length_b   1.000
_cell.length_c   1.000
_cell.angle_alpha   90.00
_cell.angle_beta   90.00
_cell.angle_gamma   90.00
#
_symmetry.space_group_name_H-M   'P 1'
#
loop_
_entity.id
_entity.type
_entity.pdbx_description
1 polymer ?
#
loop_
_entity_poly.entity_id
_entity_poly.type
_entity_poly.pdbx_seq_one_letter_code
_entity_poly.pdbx_strand_id
1 'polypeptide(L)'
;MDKENLDEEFKKLWNETPASHSESTKEASWEEFHAKAFPKKRKIKPWRYYAAASVLLFVLIGTGIYFNNNSVTETAVLAGNVIENTTQKIKYVVLPDNSKVELSPNSKISYGDNFALNRKIEIDGEAYFKVKKDKQHPFQVFCNETTTTVLGTSFIVKESNQKEVTVELYEGSVQMNVNGQEQKWILKPGEKFIYGNQTAAVTAFSRFVDFDNAKLIALGTYIEENYGYKVNIPQEYSTQKITIRINKKEDLNTIVQLIAEMYNLNFEINEDLKQITFQ
;
A
#
# COMPACT_ATOMS: atom_id res chain seq x y z
N MET A 1 4.20 60.29 21.24
CA MET A 1 4.54 61.18 22.35
C MET A 1 5.41 60.35 23.27
N ASP A 2 6.72 60.67 23.34
CA ASP A 2 7.69 59.89 24.08
C ASP A 2 7.43 59.92 25.60
N LYS A 3 7.57 58.78 26.28
CA LYS A 3 7.35 58.65 27.72
C LYS A 3 8.27 59.58 28.55
N GLU A 4 9.44 59.83 28.06
CA GLU A 4 10.43 60.72 28.70
C GLU A 4 9.94 62.17 28.75
N ASN A 5 9.29 62.65 27.69
CA ASN A 5 8.80 64.02 27.56
C ASN A 5 7.61 64.26 28.52
N LEU A 6 6.78 63.22 28.77
CA LEU A 6 5.64 63.29 29.68
C LEU A 6 6.10 63.34 31.14
N ASP A 7 7.15 62.65 31.48
CA ASP A 7 7.74 62.57 32.85
C ASP A 7 8.40 63.90 33.25
N GLU A 8 9.06 64.56 32.32
CA GLU A 8 9.64 65.89 32.53
C GLU A 8 8.55 66.98 32.68
N GLU A 9 7.48 66.89 31.90
CA GLU A 9 6.35 67.81 31.96
C GLU A 9 5.60 67.71 33.30
N PHE A 10 5.32 66.47 33.76
CA PHE A 10 4.72 66.24 35.06
C PHE A 10 5.63 66.66 36.23
N LYS A 11 6.93 66.49 36.12
CA LYS A 11 7.89 66.93 37.15
C LYS A 11 7.96 68.45 37.23
N LYS A 12 7.82 69.14 36.12
CA LYS A 12 7.77 70.62 36.03
C LYS A 12 6.48 71.15 36.68
N LEU A 13 5.34 70.62 36.37
CA LEU A 13 4.02 70.97 36.94
C LEU A 13 4.00 70.73 38.46
N TRP A 14 4.59 69.62 38.94
CA TRP A 14 4.70 69.30 40.38
C TRP A 14 5.54 70.32 41.16
N ASN A 15 6.58 70.84 40.54
CA ASN A 15 7.44 71.83 41.20
C ASN A 15 6.87 73.27 41.16
N GLU A 16 5.96 73.54 40.20
CA GLU A 16 5.32 74.88 40.05
C GLU A 16 4.12 75.07 40.98
N THR A 17 3.56 74.02 41.60
CA THR A 17 2.45 74.15 42.55
C THR A 17 2.97 74.61 43.92
N PRO A 18 2.38 75.65 44.51
CA PRO A 18 2.82 76.16 45.86
C PRO A 18 2.49 75.13 46.91
N ALA A 19 3.49 74.43 47.39
CA ALA A 19 3.34 73.40 48.39
C ALA A 19 3.52 73.94 49.82
N SER A 20 2.56 73.61 50.64
CA SER A 20 2.62 73.85 52.12
C SER A 20 3.47 72.80 52.85
N HIS A 21 4.19 71.90 52.08
CA HIS A 21 4.95 70.80 52.62
C HIS A 21 6.46 70.94 52.34
N SER A 22 7.29 70.36 53.22
CA SER A 22 8.75 70.38 53.06
C SER A 22 9.19 69.64 51.79
N GLU A 23 10.30 70.06 51.16
CA GLU A 23 10.82 69.49 49.97
C GLU A 23 11.04 67.96 50.06
N SER A 24 11.47 67.46 51.20
CA SER A 24 11.64 66.03 51.45
C SER A 24 10.32 65.23 51.40
N THR A 25 9.21 65.82 51.77
CA THR A 25 7.87 65.19 51.71
C THR A 25 7.38 65.15 50.24
N LYS A 26 7.75 66.15 49.48
CA LYS A 26 7.44 66.26 48.04
C LYS A 26 8.16 65.19 47.20
N GLU A 27 9.44 64.98 47.45
CA GLU A 27 10.23 63.98 46.80
C GLU A 27 9.79 62.54 47.12
N ALA A 28 9.53 62.28 48.41
CA ALA A 28 9.00 60.99 48.86
C ALA A 28 7.64 60.64 48.22
N SER A 29 6.74 61.61 48.12
CA SER A 29 5.44 61.42 47.42
C SER A 29 5.58 61.24 45.95
N TRP A 30 6.59 61.89 45.28
CA TRP A 30 6.88 61.70 43.90
C TRP A 30 7.45 60.30 43.61
N GLU A 31 8.37 59.83 44.43
CA GLU A 31 8.93 58.46 44.30
C GLU A 31 7.85 57.39 44.49
N GLU A 32 6.94 57.57 45.45
CA GLU A 32 5.84 56.64 45.69
C GLU A 32 4.84 56.61 44.48
N PHE A 33 4.52 57.81 43.96
CA PHE A 33 3.66 57.92 42.76
C PHE A 33 4.32 57.31 41.57
N HIS A 34 5.60 57.61 41.34
CA HIS A 34 6.37 57.08 40.19
C HIS A 34 6.53 55.56 40.24
N ALA A 35 6.74 55.00 41.45
CA ALA A 35 6.81 53.56 41.62
C ALA A 35 5.47 52.83 41.34
N LYS A 36 4.34 53.49 41.67
CA LYS A 36 3.00 52.95 41.38
C LYS A 36 2.56 53.16 39.92
N ALA A 37 2.86 54.32 39.36
CA ALA A 37 2.45 54.68 37.97
C ALA A 37 3.28 53.96 36.91
N PHE A 38 4.57 53.69 37.18
CA PHE A 38 5.49 53.05 36.26
C PHE A 38 6.16 51.80 36.88
N PRO A 39 5.41 50.73 37.09
CA PRO A 39 5.98 49.50 37.68
C PRO A 39 7.10 48.94 36.79
N LYS A 40 8.28 48.75 37.40
CA LYS A 40 9.43 48.14 36.70
C LYS A 40 9.03 46.79 36.14
N LYS A 41 9.06 46.63 34.79
CA LYS A 41 8.87 45.34 34.12
C LYS A 41 9.86 44.34 34.72
N ARG A 42 9.38 43.23 35.30
CA ARG A 42 10.21 42.13 35.75
C ARG A 42 10.97 41.56 34.54
N LYS A 43 12.27 41.72 34.52
CA LYS A 43 13.14 41.06 33.50
C LYS A 43 13.08 39.57 33.79
N ILE A 44 12.36 38.82 32.97
CA ILE A 44 12.36 37.36 33.02
C ILE A 44 13.78 36.93 32.66
N LYS A 45 14.45 36.22 33.57
CA LYS A 45 15.81 35.74 33.33
C LYS A 45 15.80 34.85 32.09
N PRO A 46 16.65 35.11 31.07
CA PRO A 46 16.65 34.35 29.78
C PRO A 46 16.85 32.83 29.98
N TRP A 47 17.40 32.42 31.13
CA TRP A 47 17.61 31.01 31.44
C TRP A 47 16.31 30.16 31.41
N ARG A 48 15.15 30.75 31.74
CA ARG A 48 13.85 30.03 31.66
C ARG A 48 13.46 29.70 30.23
N TYR A 49 13.89 30.49 29.25
CA TYR A 49 13.68 30.18 27.82
C TYR A 49 14.60 29.07 27.34
N TYR A 50 15.84 29.01 27.82
CA TYR A 50 16.76 27.91 27.53
C TYR A 50 16.32 26.59 28.13
N ALA A 51 15.77 26.61 29.35
CA ALA A 51 15.19 25.44 30.02
C ALA A 51 13.95 24.92 29.25
N ALA A 52 13.05 25.78 28.76
CA ALA A 52 11.90 25.39 27.96
C ALA A 52 12.34 24.86 26.56
N ALA A 53 13.34 25.48 25.93
CA ALA A 53 13.88 25.03 24.65
C ALA A 53 14.56 23.66 24.74
N SER A 54 15.27 23.39 25.86
CA SER A 54 15.91 22.08 26.06
C SER A 54 14.87 20.96 26.20
N VAL A 55 13.77 21.18 26.93
CA VAL A 55 12.67 20.21 27.08
C VAL A 55 12.02 19.91 25.71
N LEU A 56 11.75 20.96 24.89
CA LEU A 56 11.20 20.77 23.54
C LEU A 56 12.17 19.98 22.65
N LEU A 57 13.48 20.24 22.75
CA LEU A 57 14.49 19.53 21.99
C LEU A 57 14.60 18.06 22.40
N PHE A 58 14.51 17.75 23.70
CA PHE A 58 14.45 16.37 24.19
C PHE A 58 13.17 15.65 23.76
N VAL A 59 12.02 16.33 23.73
CA VAL A 59 10.76 15.76 23.23
C VAL A 59 10.86 15.47 21.73
N LEU A 60 11.44 16.39 20.92
CA LEU A 60 11.64 16.19 19.49
C LEU A 60 12.64 15.05 19.18
N ILE A 61 13.75 14.98 19.93
CA ILE A 61 14.70 13.87 19.80
C ILE A 61 14.07 12.56 20.26
N GLY A 62 13.36 12.56 21.39
CA GLY A 62 12.67 11.39 21.93
C GLY A 62 11.59 10.86 20.98
N THR A 63 10.78 11.75 20.40
CA THR A 63 9.79 11.39 19.37
C THR A 63 10.48 10.93 18.08
N GLY A 64 11.55 11.60 17.65
CA GLY A 64 12.35 11.16 16.48
C GLY A 64 12.93 9.76 16.66
N ILE A 65 13.53 9.47 17.84
CA ILE A 65 14.05 8.14 18.17
C ILE A 65 12.90 7.13 18.31
N TYR A 66 11.78 7.50 18.92
CA TYR A 66 10.60 6.64 19.06
C TYR A 66 10.02 6.27 17.68
N PHE A 67 9.85 7.21 16.77
CA PHE A 67 9.38 6.95 15.40
C PHE A 67 10.43 6.23 14.54
N ASN A 68 11.72 6.52 14.72
CA ASN A 68 12.80 5.83 13.98
C ASN A 68 13.00 4.38 14.47
N ASN A 69 12.90 4.13 15.78
CA ASN A 69 12.97 2.76 16.32
C ASN A 69 11.68 1.96 16.10
N ASN A 70 10.54 2.62 15.84
CA ASN A 70 9.30 1.97 15.44
C ASN A 70 9.19 1.76 13.92
N SER A 71 10.22 2.10 13.14
CA SER A 71 10.44 1.47 11.85
C SER A 71 10.88 0.02 12.13
N VAL A 72 10.00 -0.73 12.76
CA VAL A 72 10.11 -2.18 12.87
C VAL A 72 10.18 -2.66 11.42
N THR A 73 11.36 -3.11 11.03
CA THR A 73 11.48 -4.12 10.00
C THR A 73 10.66 -5.28 10.55
N GLU A 74 9.36 -5.28 10.26
CA GLU A 74 8.50 -6.43 10.49
C GLU A 74 8.98 -7.54 9.54
N THR A 75 10.10 -8.15 9.87
CA THR A 75 10.27 -9.57 9.65
C THR A 75 9.33 -10.23 10.68
N ALA A 76 8.04 -9.96 10.53
CA ALA A 76 7.01 -10.74 11.17
C ALA A 76 7.16 -12.12 10.53
N VAL A 77 7.81 -13.02 11.22
CA VAL A 77 7.50 -14.44 11.11
C VAL A 77 5.98 -14.46 11.26
N LEU A 78 5.27 -14.61 10.14
CA LEU A 78 3.83 -14.82 10.12
C LEU A 78 3.61 -16.22 10.70
N ALA A 79 3.83 -16.35 12.02
CA ALA A 79 3.59 -17.56 12.78
C ALA A 79 2.07 -17.73 12.83
N GLY A 80 1.55 -18.62 11.98
CA GLY A 80 0.12 -18.88 11.85
C GLY A 80 -0.11 -20.01 10.88
N ASN A 81 -0.67 -19.71 9.75
CA ASN A 81 -1.05 -20.68 8.75
C ASN A 81 0.00 -20.79 7.65
N VAL A 82 0.53 -21.99 7.45
CA VAL A 82 1.45 -22.31 6.36
C VAL A 82 0.76 -23.29 5.41
N ILE A 83 0.74 -22.95 4.13
CA ILE A 83 0.19 -23.80 3.07
C ILE A 83 1.31 -24.05 2.06
N GLU A 84 1.71 -25.30 1.93
CA GLU A 84 2.72 -25.75 0.99
C GLU A 84 2.08 -26.60 -0.12
N ASN A 85 2.61 -26.51 -1.32
CA ASN A 85 2.27 -27.34 -2.45
C ASN A 85 3.46 -28.23 -2.83
N THR A 86 3.48 -29.45 -2.30
CA THR A 86 4.50 -30.48 -2.60
C THR A 86 4.15 -31.33 -3.82
N THR A 87 3.02 -31.05 -4.49
CA THR A 87 2.58 -31.80 -5.66
C THR A 87 3.12 -31.19 -6.95
N GLN A 88 2.98 -31.93 -8.07
CA GLN A 88 3.33 -31.42 -9.42
C GLN A 88 2.20 -30.67 -10.10
N LYS A 89 1.07 -30.44 -9.41
CA LYS A 89 -0.11 -29.73 -9.94
C LYS A 89 -0.34 -28.44 -9.16
N ILE A 90 -1.05 -27.50 -9.77
CA ILE A 90 -1.48 -26.28 -9.08
C ILE A 90 -2.41 -26.63 -7.91
N LYS A 91 -2.15 -26.04 -6.74
CA LYS A 91 -2.99 -26.16 -5.56
C LYS A 91 -3.84 -24.89 -5.41
N TYR A 92 -5.16 -25.07 -5.43
CA TYR A 92 -6.10 -23.97 -5.24
C TYR A 92 -6.35 -23.73 -3.75
N VAL A 93 -6.21 -22.47 -3.33
CA VAL A 93 -6.37 -22.04 -1.94
C VAL A 93 -7.35 -20.87 -1.90
N VAL A 94 -8.31 -20.91 -0.99
CA VAL A 94 -9.17 -19.78 -0.66
C VAL A 94 -8.70 -19.22 0.68
N LEU A 95 -8.30 -17.95 0.69
CA LEU A 95 -7.84 -17.25 1.89
C LEU A 95 -9.03 -16.78 2.75
N PRO A 96 -8.79 -16.45 4.05
CA PRO A 96 -9.87 -16.04 4.96
C PRO A 96 -10.64 -14.77 4.53
N ASP A 97 -10.06 -13.94 3.67
CA ASP A 97 -10.69 -12.75 3.07
C ASP A 97 -11.48 -13.05 1.78
N ASN A 98 -11.60 -14.34 1.40
CA ASN A 98 -12.14 -14.86 0.14
C ASN A 98 -11.31 -14.52 -1.12
N SER A 99 -10.06 -14.08 -0.97
CA SER A 99 -9.11 -14.05 -2.09
C SER A 99 -8.74 -15.48 -2.50
N LYS A 100 -8.49 -15.69 -3.80
CA LYS A 100 -8.12 -16.99 -4.35
C LYS A 100 -6.64 -16.98 -4.72
N VAL A 101 -5.97 -18.09 -4.43
CA VAL A 101 -4.55 -18.30 -4.76
C VAL A 101 -4.40 -19.61 -5.53
N GLU A 102 -3.73 -19.56 -6.67
CA GLU A 102 -3.25 -20.73 -7.40
C GLU A 102 -1.77 -20.89 -7.05
N LEU A 103 -1.46 -21.82 -6.17
CA LEU A 103 -0.10 -22.08 -5.69
C LEU A 103 0.59 -23.09 -6.60
N SER A 104 1.66 -22.67 -7.26
CA SER A 104 2.43 -23.52 -8.18
C SER A 104 3.13 -24.68 -7.45
N PRO A 105 3.57 -25.74 -8.16
CA PRO A 105 4.40 -26.81 -7.57
C PRO A 105 5.62 -26.24 -6.82
N ASN A 106 5.98 -26.91 -5.70
CA ASN A 106 7.12 -26.56 -4.85
C ASN A 106 7.10 -25.12 -4.34
N SER A 107 5.90 -24.58 -4.11
CA SER A 107 5.69 -23.22 -3.60
C SER A 107 4.97 -23.26 -2.27
N LYS A 108 5.18 -22.22 -1.47
CA LYS A 108 4.66 -22.11 -0.11
C LYS A 108 4.18 -20.68 0.14
N ILE A 109 3.05 -20.56 0.84
CA ILE A 109 2.55 -19.30 1.37
C ILE A 109 2.37 -19.39 2.88
N SER A 110 2.60 -18.27 3.57
CA SER A 110 2.36 -18.17 5.01
C SER A 110 1.66 -16.86 5.36
N TYR A 111 0.73 -16.91 6.33
CA TYR A 111 0.00 -15.75 6.81
C TYR A 111 -0.44 -15.92 8.27
N GLY A 112 -0.61 -14.80 8.97
CA GLY A 112 -0.98 -14.81 10.39
C GLY A 112 -2.47 -15.14 10.63
N ASP A 113 -2.82 -15.52 11.86
CA ASP A 113 -4.20 -15.89 12.27
C ASP A 113 -5.20 -14.73 12.09
N ASN A 114 -4.74 -13.49 12.16
CA ASN A 114 -5.54 -12.29 11.96
C ASN A 114 -5.53 -11.79 10.50
N PHE A 115 -5.30 -12.68 9.53
CA PHE A 115 -5.19 -12.35 8.11
C PHE A 115 -6.37 -11.54 7.57
N ALA A 116 -7.60 -11.84 7.99
CA ALA A 116 -8.79 -11.11 7.53
C ALA A 116 -8.74 -9.59 7.82
N LEU A 117 -7.97 -9.17 8.83
CA LEU A 117 -7.78 -7.76 9.20
C LEU A 117 -6.52 -7.16 8.58
N ASN A 118 -5.43 -7.93 8.50
CA ASN A 118 -4.11 -7.44 8.09
C ASN A 118 -3.77 -7.70 6.62
N ARG A 119 -4.36 -8.75 6.02
CA ARG A 119 -4.19 -9.18 4.62
C ARG A 119 -2.72 -9.25 4.17
N LYS A 120 -1.83 -9.70 5.08
CA LYS A 120 -0.39 -9.85 4.84
C LYS A 120 -0.06 -11.32 4.62
N ILE A 121 0.65 -11.64 3.55
CA ILE A 121 1.05 -12.99 3.16
C ILE A 121 2.51 -12.99 2.70
N GLU A 122 3.25 -14.00 3.04
CA GLU A 122 4.59 -14.26 2.55
C GLU A 122 4.54 -15.40 1.54
N ILE A 123 5.33 -15.32 0.49
CA ILE A 123 5.44 -16.35 -0.54
C ILE A 123 6.90 -16.77 -0.75
N ASP A 124 7.08 -18.06 -0.96
CA ASP A 124 8.31 -18.71 -1.41
C ASP A 124 7.92 -19.56 -2.64
N GLY A 125 8.51 -19.27 -3.80
CA GLY A 125 8.18 -19.88 -5.07
C GLY A 125 7.25 -19.03 -5.95
N GLU A 126 6.18 -19.63 -6.51
CA GLU A 126 5.29 -18.97 -7.47
C GLU A 126 3.82 -19.15 -7.12
N ALA A 127 3.04 -18.06 -7.17
CA ALA A 127 1.60 -18.11 -7.08
C ALA A 127 0.91 -17.02 -7.91
N TYR A 128 -0.27 -17.36 -8.43
CA TYR A 128 -1.23 -16.41 -8.95
C TYR A 128 -2.21 -16.03 -7.85
N PHE A 129 -2.44 -14.74 -7.68
CA PHE A 129 -3.37 -14.15 -6.72
C PHE A 129 -4.53 -13.49 -7.44
N LYS A 130 -5.76 -13.87 -7.11
CA LYS A 130 -6.99 -13.15 -7.46
C LYS A 130 -7.57 -12.56 -6.19
N VAL A 131 -7.14 -11.33 -5.88
CA VAL A 131 -7.43 -10.66 -4.61
C VAL A 131 -8.80 -10.03 -4.62
N LYS A 132 -9.62 -10.32 -3.59
CA LYS A 132 -10.92 -9.69 -3.38
C LYS A 132 -10.76 -8.19 -3.17
N LYS A 133 -11.57 -7.40 -3.87
CA LYS A 133 -11.53 -5.94 -3.83
C LYS A 133 -11.92 -5.42 -2.45
N ASP A 134 -10.98 -4.74 -1.80
CA ASP A 134 -11.16 -4.01 -0.56
C ASP A 134 -10.19 -2.82 -0.52
N LYS A 135 -10.76 -1.61 -0.57
CA LYS A 135 -9.97 -0.37 -0.59
C LYS A 135 -9.52 0.08 0.81
N GLN A 136 -10.14 -0.45 1.86
CA GLN A 136 -9.85 -0.04 3.24
C GLN A 136 -8.71 -0.86 3.84
N HIS A 137 -8.58 -2.12 3.42
CA HIS A 137 -7.56 -3.03 3.92
C HIS A 137 -6.66 -3.48 2.76
N PRO A 138 -5.49 -2.86 2.56
CA PRO A 138 -4.55 -3.27 1.52
C PRO A 138 -4.10 -4.72 1.71
N PHE A 139 -4.00 -5.46 0.59
CA PHE A 139 -3.43 -6.80 0.57
C PHE A 139 -1.94 -6.70 0.23
N GLN A 140 -1.08 -7.31 1.02
CA GLN A 140 0.36 -7.25 0.86
C GLN A 140 0.97 -8.64 0.71
N VAL A 141 1.78 -8.82 -0.34
CA VAL A 141 2.57 -10.03 -0.57
C VAL A 141 4.04 -9.69 -0.39
N PHE A 142 4.68 -10.40 0.52
CA PHE A 142 6.12 -10.31 0.77
C PHE A 142 6.83 -11.45 0.05
N CYS A 143 7.84 -11.10 -0.73
CA CYS A 143 8.69 -12.06 -1.44
C CYS A 143 10.12 -11.52 -1.42
N ASN A 144 11.02 -12.17 -0.68
CA ASN A 144 12.38 -11.68 -0.43
C ASN A 144 12.40 -10.21 0.04
N GLU A 145 13.15 -9.36 -0.67
CA GLU A 145 13.28 -7.93 -0.37
C GLU A 145 12.13 -7.08 -0.94
N THR A 146 11.12 -7.70 -1.58
CA THR A 146 10.05 -6.97 -2.26
C THR A 146 8.73 -7.07 -1.51
N THR A 147 7.95 -6.01 -1.60
CA THR A 147 6.57 -5.96 -1.11
C THR A 147 5.65 -5.53 -2.24
N THR A 148 4.68 -6.39 -2.56
CA THR A 148 3.60 -6.15 -3.51
C THR A 148 2.36 -5.71 -2.75
N THR A 149 1.84 -4.51 -2.99
CA THR A 149 0.65 -3.97 -2.33
C THR A 149 -0.46 -3.75 -3.34
N VAL A 150 -1.66 -4.27 -3.05
CA VAL A 150 -2.83 -4.22 -3.93
C VAL A 150 -4.13 -3.98 -3.14
N LEU A 151 -5.21 -3.56 -3.86
CA LEU A 151 -6.54 -3.32 -3.28
C LEU A 151 -7.66 -4.19 -3.89
N GLY A 152 -7.32 -5.08 -4.83
CA GLY A 152 -8.26 -5.93 -5.57
C GLY A 152 -7.78 -6.11 -7.00
N THR A 153 -6.93 -7.09 -7.21
CA THR A 153 -6.01 -7.17 -8.34
C THR A 153 -5.76 -8.63 -8.67
N SER A 154 -5.54 -8.93 -9.93
CA SER A 154 -5.14 -10.25 -10.43
C SER A 154 -3.70 -10.18 -10.91
N PHE A 155 -2.78 -10.91 -10.25
CA PHE A 155 -1.34 -10.84 -10.51
C PHE A 155 -0.63 -12.14 -10.15
N ILE A 156 0.55 -12.34 -10.72
CA ILE A 156 1.47 -13.43 -10.36
C ILE A 156 2.64 -12.83 -9.58
N VAL A 157 3.08 -13.52 -8.54
CA VAL A 157 4.40 -13.34 -7.91
C VAL A 157 5.18 -14.61 -8.13
N LYS A 158 6.41 -14.46 -8.59
CA LYS A 158 7.33 -15.56 -8.86
C LYS A 158 8.72 -15.24 -8.34
N GLU A 159 9.26 -16.15 -7.55
CA GLU A 159 10.67 -16.18 -7.18
C GLU A 159 11.42 -17.19 -8.04
N SER A 160 12.56 -16.78 -8.60
CA SER A 160 13.46 -17.69 -9.30
C SER A 160 14.51 -18.28 -8.35
N ASN A 161 15.18 -19.36 -8.80
CA ASN A 161 16.28 -19.98 -8.05
C ASN A 161 17.45 -19.02 -7.75
N GLN A 162 17.54 -17.88 -8.44
CA GLN A 162 18.54 -16.84 -8.23
C GLN A 162 18.04 -15.71 -7.32
N LYS A 163 16.92 -15.92 -6.61
CA LYS A 163 16.24 -14.93 -5.76
C LYS A 163 15.74 -13.70 -6.53
N GLU A 164 15.66 -13.79 -7.85
CA GLU A 164 15.00 -12.77 -8.64
C GLU A 164 13.48 -12.86 -8.42
N VAL A 165 12.84 -11.73 -8.14
CA VAL A 165 11.40 -11.64 -7.97
C VAL A 165 10.79 -11.02 -9.21
N THR A 166 9.82 -11.69 -9.80
CA THR A 166 8.99 -11.17 -10.90
C THR A 166 7.55 -11.03 -10.42
N VAL A 167 6.93 -9.89 -10.71
CA VAL A 167 5.51 -9.64 -10.46
C VAL A 167 4.84 -9.22 -11.76
N GLU A 168 3.87 -10.03 -12.25
CA GLU A 168 3.14 -9.80 -13.50
C GLU A 168 1.71 -9.36 -13.20
N LEU A 169 1.27 -8.22 -13.74
CA LEU A 169 -0.05 -7.66 -13.49
C LEU A 169 -1.02 -7.95 -14.64
N TYR A 170 -2.08 -8.68 -14.34
CA TYR A 170 -3.15 -9.02 -15.28
C TYR A 170 -4.33 -8.05 -15.21
N GLU A 171 -4.79 -7.68 -14.00
CA GLU A 171 -5.93 -6.79 -13.80
C GLU A 171 -5.73 -5.93 -12.53
N GLY A 172 -6.22 -4.68 -12.56
CA GLY A 172 -6.16 -3.75 -11.44
C GLY A 172 -4.90 -2.90 -11.43
N SER A 173 -4.30 -2.69 -10.25
CA SER A 173 -3.07 -1.93 -10.04
C SER A 173 -2.24 -2.55 -8.94
N VAL A 174 -0.94 -2.55 -9.11
CA VAL A 174 0.05 -3.05 -8.14
C VAL A 174 1.01 -1.93 -7.79
N GLN A 175 1.25 -1.73 -6.49
CA GLN A 175 2.38 -0.93 -6.01
C GLN A 175 3.48 -1.88 -5.54
N MET A 176 4.68 -1.71 -6.09
CA MET A 176 5.88 -2.43 -5.69
C MET A 176 6.78 -1.56 -4.83
N ASN A 177 7.32 -2.14 -3.77
CA ASN A 177 8.34 -1.56 -2.92
C ASN A 177 9.51 -2.55 -2.79
N VAL A 178 10.72 -2.03 -2.69
CA VAL A 178 11.94 -2.81 -2.37
C VAL A 178 12.47 -2.33 -1.03
N ASN A 179 12.80 -3.24 -0.15
CA ASN A 179 13.34 -2.92 1.17
C ASN A 179 14.62 -2.09 1.05
N GLY A 180 14.69 -1.01 1.83
CA GLY A 180 15.83 -0.07 1.79
C GLY A 180 15.82 0.91 0.63
N GLN A 181 14.80 0.89 -0.27
CA GLN A 181 14.64 1.86 -1.35
C GLN A 181 13.42 2.74 -1.12
N GLU A 182 13.54 4.04 -1.30
CA GLU A 182 12.42 5.00 -1.20
C GLU A 182 11.52 4.97 -2.43
N GLN A 183 12.06 4.50 -3.56
CA GLN A 183 11.35 4.43 -4.82
C GLN A 183 10.20 3.42 -4.76
N LYS A 184 9.07 3.80 -5.34
CA LYS A 184 7.89 2.96 -5.53
C LYS A 184 7.58 2.83 -7.01
N TRP A 185 7.17 1.63 -7.43
CA TRP A 185 6.75 1.37 -8.81
C TRP A 185 5.27 1.05 -8.83
N ILE A 186 4.53 1.70 -9.72
CA ILE A 186 3.10 1.43 -9.93
C ILE A 186 2.95 0.75 -11.28
N LEU A 187 2.50 -0.51 -11.24
CA LEU A 187 2.27 -1.29 -12.45
C LEU A 187 0.85 -1.08 -12.99
N LYS A 188 0.75 -1.10 -14.31
CA LYS A 188 -0.50 -1.17 -15.08
C LYS A 188 -0.68 -2.58 -15.66
N PRO A 189 -1.91 -3.00 -15.97
CA PRO A 189 -2.16 -4.30 -16.59
C PRO A 189 -1.34 -4.52 -17.86
N GLY A 190 -0.62 -5.65 -17.95
CA GLY A 190 0.34 -5.96 -19.02
C GLY A 190 1.77 -5.50 -18.73
N GLU A 191 2.03 -4.93 -17.57
CA GLU A 191 3.38 -4.64 -17.09
C GLU A 191 3.82 -5.69 -16.07
N LYS A 192 5.11 -5.98 -16.06
CA LYS A 192 5.77 -6.81 -15.07
C LYS A 192 6.93 -6.07 -14.43
N PHE A 193 7.05 -6.23 -13.13
CA PHE A 193 8.18 -5.80 -12.33
C PHE A 193 9.16 -6.95 -12.18
N ILE A 194 10.44 -6.66 -12.30
CA ILE A 194 11.53 -7.62 -12.10
C ILE A 194 12.53 -6.99 -11.13
N TYR A 195 12.86 -7.72 -10.07
CA TYR A 195 13.89 -7.32 -9.12
C TYR A 195 14.90 -8.43 -8.90
N GLY A 196 16.14 -8.14 -9.18
CA GLY A 196 17.26 -9.06 -9.00
C GLY A 196 18.59 -8.32 -9.06
N ASN A 197 19.62 -8.83 -8.39
CA ASN A 197 20.94 -8.20 -8.31
C ASN A 197 20.88 -6.71 -7.93
N GLN A 198 20.01 -6.37 -6.95
CA GLN A 198 19.78 -5.00 -6.45
C GLN A 198 19.25 -4.01 -7.52
N THR A 199 18.77 -4.52 -8.63
CA THR A 199 18.24 -3.72 -9.73
C THR A 199 16.76 -4.02 -9.93
N ALA A 200 15.95 -2.95 -10.04
CA ALA A 200 14.53 -3.03 -10.35
C ALA A 200 14.25 -2.55 -11.77
N ALA A 201 13.41 -3.28 -12.51
CA ALA A 201 12.98 -2.91 -13.84
C ALA A 201 11.47 -3.16 -14.01
N VAL A 202 10.82 -2.32 -14.83
CA VAL A 202 9.44 -2.54 -15.27
C VAL A 202 9.45 -2.72 -16.78
N THR A 203 8.85 -3.83 -17.25
CA THR A 203 8.77 -4.16 -18.68
C THR A 203 7.36 -4.61 -19.04
N ALA A 204 7.02 -4.58 -20.33
CA ALA A 204 5.74 -5.09 -20.80
C ALA A 204 5.77 -6.62 -21.00
N PHE A 205 4.61 -7.27 -20.83
CA PHE A 205 4.40 -8.67 -21.22
C PHE A 205 3.02 -8.84 -21.87
N SER A 206 2.85 -9.91 -22.68
CA SER A 206 1.55 -10.23 -23.28
C SER A 206 0.69 -10.98 -22.27
N ARG A 207 -0.32 -10.31 -21.72
CA ARG A 207 -1.34 -10.91 -20.85
C ARG A 207 -2.51 -11.55 -21.59
N PHE A 208 -2.53 -11.43 -22.93
CA PHE A 208 -3.59 -11.96 -23.76
C PHE A 208 -3.09 -13.07 -24.69
N VAL A 209 -4.02 -13.93 -25.05
CA VAL A 209 -3.93 -14.80 -26.22
C VAL A 209 -4.96 -14.31 -27.24
N ASP A 210 -4.53 -14.18 -28.49
CA ASP A 210 -5.36 -13.71 -29.60
C ASP A 210 -5.73 -14.91 -30.48
N PHE A 211 -7.02 -15.08 -30.73
CA PHE A 211 -7.55 -15.97 -31.76
C PHE A 211 -8.07 -15.07 -32.87
N ASP A 212 -7.34 -14.98 -33.96
CA ASP A 212 -7.72 -14.19 -35.15
C ASP A 212 -8.11 -15.09 -36.29
N ASN A 213 -9.40 -15.07 -36.67
CA ASN A 213 -9.96 -15.95 -37.68
C ASN A 213 -9.57 -17.43 -37.48
N ALA A 214 -9.38 -17.83 -36.21
CA ALA A 214 -9.00 -19.18 -35.85
C ALA A 214 -10.21 -20.13 -35.90
N LYS A 215 -9.99 -21.43 -36.06
CA LYS A 215 -11.08 -22.40 -35.91
C LYS A 215 -11.51 -22.52 -34.46
N LEU A 216 -12.79 -22.68 -34.19
CA LEU A 216 -13.33 -22.79 -32.83
C LEU A 216 -12.66 -23.96 -32.07
N ILE A 217 -12.31 -25.04 -32.74
CA ILE A 217 -11.59 -26.16 -32.14
C ILE A 217 -10.24 -25.74 -31.53
N ALA A 218 -9.57 -24.74 -32.11
CA ALA A 218 -8.29 -24.23 -31.54
C ALA A 218 -8.49 -23.58 -30.19
N LEU A 219 -9.63 -22.92 -29.96
CA LEU A 219 -9.99 -22.39 -28.66
C LEU A 219 -10.34 -23.52 -27.68
N GLY A 220 -11.01 -24.59 -28.15
CA GLY A 220 -11.22 -25.82 -27.35
C GLY A 220 -9.90 -26.42 -26.87
N THR A 221 -8.92 -26.57 -27.77
CA THR A 221 -7.56 -27.05 -27.44
C THR A 221 -6.89 -26.13 -26.40
N TYR A 222 -6.99 -24.82 -26.55
CA TYR A 222 -6.46 -23.87 -25.57
C TYR A 222 -7.07 -24.08 -24.17
N ILE A 223 -8.39 -24.31 -24.08
CA ILE A 223 -9.08 -24.60 -22.81
C ILE A 223 -8.57 -25.92 -22.22
N GLU A 224 -8.40 -26.97 -23.06
CA GLU A 224 -7.88 -28.27 -22.60
C GLU A 224 -6.46 -28.14 -22.02
N GLU A 225 -5.58 -27.40 -22.69
CA GLU A 225 -4.18 -27.23 -22.29
C GLU A 225 -4.01 -26.34 -21.05
N ASN A 226 -4.82 -25.28 -20.91
CA ASN A 226 -4.61 -24.27 -19.87
C ASN A 226 -5.52 -24.42 -18.65
N TYR A 227 -6.70 -25.07 -18.81
CA TYR A 227 -7.68 -25.27 -17.72
C TYR A 227 -7.88 -26.76 -17.38
N GLY A 228 -7.39 -27.67 -18.20
CA GLY A 228 -7.47 -29.10 -17.94
C GLY A 228 -8.86 -29.70 -18.15
N TYR A 229 -9.74 -29.04 -18.91
CA TYR A 229 -11.08 -29.52 -19.22
C TYR A 229 -11.14 -29.98 -20.67
N LYS A 230 -11.58 -31.21 -20.91
CA LYS A 230 -11.88 -31.70 -22.25
C LYS A 230 -13.08 -30.95 -22.82
N VAL A 231 -12.98 -30.44 -24.04
CA VAL A 231 -14.02 -29.63 -24.68
C VAL A 231 -14.67 -30.38 -25.82
N ASN A 232 -15.97 -30.67 -25.69
CA ASN A 232 -16.78 -31.26 -26.76
C ASN A 232 -17.54 -30.17 -27.50
N ILE A 233 -17.20 -29.94 -28.73
CA ILE A 233 -17.84 -29.00 -29.66
C ILE A 233 -18.60 -29.80 -30.70
N PRO A 234 -19.89 -29.48 -31.02
CA PRO A 234 -20.62 -30.13 -32.07
C PRO A 234 -19.87 -30.02 -33.41
N GLN A 235 -19.88 -31.09 -34.20
CA GLN A 235 -19.07 -31.19 -35.42
C GLN A 235 -19.32 -30.03 -36.39
N GLU A 236 -20.54 -29.56 -36.47
CA GLU A 236 -20.96 -28.43 -37.31
C GLU A 236 -20.31 -27.09 -36.95
N TYR A 237 -19.92 -26.91 -35.68
CA TYR A 237 -19.25 -25.70 -35.17
C TYR A 237 -17.72 -25.82 -35.16
N SER A 238 -17.16 -27.02 -35.25
CA SER A 238 -15.72 -27.27 -35.06
C SER A 238 -14.83 -26.51 -36.07
N THR A 239 -15.33 -26.24 -37.26
CA THR A 239 -14.64 -25.51 -38.31
C THR A 239 -15.01 -24.03 -38.40
N GLN A 240 -15.98 -23.58 -37.62
CA GLN A 240 -16.37 -22.17 -37.60
C GLN A 240 -15.21 -21.30 -37.11
N LYS A 241 -15.20 -20.06 -37.58
CA LYS A 241 -14.12 -19.12 -37.31
C LYS A 241 -14.46 -18.20 -36.17
N ILE A 242 -13.51 -18.04 -35.25
CA ILE A 242 -13.62 -17.14 -34.11
C ILE A 242 -12.50 -16.08 -34.15
N THR A 243 -12.87 -14.85 -33.85
CA THR A 243 -11.92 -13.77 -33.58
C THR A 243 -12.22 -13.24 -32.18
N ILE A 244 -11.32 -13.53 -31.25
CA ILE A 244 -11.47 -13.19 -29.84
C ILE A 244 -10.10 -12.99 -29.18
N ARG A 245 -10.04 -12.07 -28.22
CA ARG A 245 -8.88 -11.88 -27.36
C ARG A 245 -9.24 -12.29 -25.93
N ILE A 246 -8.50 -13.22 -25.36
CA ILE A 246 -8.73 -13.78 -24.04
C ILE A 246 -7.57 -13.42 -23.11
N ASN A 247 -7.87 -12.94 -21.90
CA ASN A 247 -6.87 -12.80 -20.86
C ASN A 247 -6.39 -14.21 -20.44
N LYS A 248 -5.07 -14.44 -20.39
CA LYS A 248 -4.47 -15.74 -20.01
C LYS A 248 -4.88 -16.22 -18.61
N LYS A 249 -5.38 -15.31 -17.76
CA LYS A 249 -5.89 -15.59 -16.42
C LYS A 249 -7.40 -15.31 -16.30
N GLU A 250 -8.13 -15.40 -17.42
CA GLU A 250 -9.59 -15.30 -17.43
C GLU A 250 -10.21 -16.50 -16.71
N ASP A 251 -11.39 -16.30 -16.16
CA ASP A 251 -12.16 -17.38 -15.54
C ASP A 251 -12.73 -18.32 -16.63
N LEU A 252 -12.62 -19.65 -16.42
CA LEU A 252 -13.09 -20.63 -17.37
C LEU A 252 -14.58 -20.44 -17.70
N ASN A 253 -15.42 -20.20 -16.69
CA ASN A 253 -16.85 -19.98 -16.91
C ASN A 253 -17.11 -18.78 -17.81
N THR A 254 -16.33 -17.69 -17.66
CA THR A 254 -16.43 -16.50 -18.52
C THR A 254 -16.12 -16.84 -19.97
N ILE A 255 -15.05 -17.63 -20.21
CA ILE A 255 -14.66 -18.04 -21.58
C ILE A 255 -15.75 -18.93 -22.21
N VAL A 256 -16.24 -19.92 -21.45
CA VAL A 256 -17.27 -20.86 -21.94
C VAL A 256 -18.59 -20.13 -22.22
N GLN A 257 -19.01 -19.24 -21.33
CA GLN A 257 -20.21 -18.43 -21.51
C GLN A 257 -20.08 -17.54 -22.78
N LEU A 258 -18.93 -16.91 -22.98
CA LEU A 258 -18.69 -16.06 -24.13
C LEU A 258 -18.78 -16.85 -25.46
N ILE A 259 -18.22 -18.07 -25.50
CA ILE A 259 -18.35 -18.97 -26.66
C ILE A 259 -19.81 -19.31 -26.89
N ALA A 260 -20.53 -19.70 -25.84
CA ALA A 260 -21.94 -20.07 -25.93
C ALA A 260 -22.79 -18.92 -26.46
N GLU A 261 -22.59 -17.71 -25.98
CA GLU A 261 -23.29 -16.50 -26.46
C GLU A 261 -22.96 -16.17 -27.91
N MET A 262 -21.68 -16.28 -28.32
CA MET A 262 -21.25 -15.97 -29.71
C MET A 262 -21.85 -16.91 -30.76
N TYR A 263 -22.09 -18.18 -30.40
CA TYR A 263 -22.62 -19.20 -31.31
C TYR A 263 -24.05 -19.61 -31.02
N ASN A 264 -24.70 -18.97 -30.04
CA ASN A 264 -26.04 -19.31 -29.55
C ASN A 264 -26.17 -20.80 -29.16
N LEU A 265 -25.19 -21.29 -28.41
CA LEU A 265 -25.11 -22.65 -27.91
C LEU A 265 -25.49 -22.69 -26.42
N ASN A 266 -26.02 -23.84 -25.99
CA ASN A 266 -26.07 -24.18 -24.57
C ASN A 266 -24.77 -24.88 -24.19
N PHE A 267 -24.44 -24.90 -22.90
CA PHE A 267 -23.28 -25.63 -22.42
C PHE A 267 -23.53 -26.27 -21.06
N GLU A 268 -22.80 -27.31 -20.79
CA GLU A 268 -22.74 -28.01 -19.50
C GLU A 268 -21.28 -28.18 -19.10
N ILE A 269 -20.94 -27.85 -17.84
CA ILE A 269 -19.61 -28.08 -17.26
C ILE A 269 -19.74 -29.19 -16.22
N ASN A 270 -19.09 -30.31 -16.47
CA ASN A 270 -18.97 -31.42 -15.53
C ASN A 270 -17.62 -31.33 -14.81
N GLU A 271 -17.67 -30.92 -13.54
CA GLU A 271 -16.49 -30.73 -12.70
C GLU A 271 -15.77 -32.04 -12.36
N ASP A 272 -16.53 -33.13 -12.18
CA ASP A 272 -15.98 -34.45 -11.81
C ASP A 272 -15.21 -35.09 -12.97
N LEU A 273 -15.75 -35.00 -14.17
CA LEU A 273 -15.12 -35.53 -15.38
C LEU A 273 -14.15 -34.53 -16.05
N LYS A 274 -14.07 -33.30 -15.53
CA LYS A 274 -13.34 -32.19 -16.17
C LYS A 274 -13.70 -32.07 -17.66
N GLN A 275 -14.99 -31.91 -17.93
CA GLN A 275 -15.52 -31.90 -19.29
C GLN A 275 -16.49 -30.73 -19.49
N ILE A 276 -16.38 -30.08 -20.64
CA ILE A 276 -17.29 -29.05 -21.13
C ILE A 276 -17.97 -29.60 -22.39
N THR A 277 -19.29 -29.55 -22.43
CA THR A 277 -20.06 -29.97 -23.61
C THR A 277 -20.92 -28.82 -24.10
N PHE A 278 -20.70 -28.38 -25.33
CA PHE A 278 -21.58 -27.44 -26.03
C PHE A 278 -22.66 -28.21 -26.82
N GLN A 279 -23.90 -27.64 -26.83
CA GLN A 279 -25.09 -28.25 -27.45
C GLN A 279 -25.90 -27.23 -28.23
#